data_e00725ad5dc9ed5bea9ef4e08e07cb8c
#
_entry.id   e00725ad5dc9ed5bea9ef4e08e07cb8c
#
_cell.length_a   1.000
_cell.length_b   1.000
_cell.length_c   1.000
_cell.angle_alpha   90.00
_cell.angle_beta   90.00
_cell.angle_gamma   90.00
#
_symmetry.space_group_name_H-M   'P 1'
#
loop_
_entity.id
_entity.type
_entity.pdbx_description
1 polymer ?
#
loop_
_entity_poly.entity_id
_entity_poly.type
_entity_poly.pdbx_seq_one_letter_code
_entity_poly.pdbx_strand_id
1 'polypeptide(L)'
;MPIYPHPLGNHQNKFAKPTLIIGNKNYSSWSLRAWLILHAFGIDFEELPIKLFDPSNQTILQTYTPLGKVPVLLHGDNTIWDSLAIALYAEKYLIQQNIWGNNPAVAMSLIAEMHSGFNALRNEMPMNIKATRQITPSGSCLEDIARFEALVRQAFHNNTTHSMQ
;
A
#
# COMPACT_ATOMS: atom_id res chain seq x y z
N MET A 1 -15.20 3.03 -24.31
CA MET A 1 -14.31 2.04 -23.65
C MET A 1 -13.03 2.75 -23.28
N PRO A 2 -12.62 2.78 -22.03
CA PRO A 2 -11.30 3.31 -21.70
C PRO A 2 -10.24 2.39 -22.30
N ILE A 3 -9.37 2.96 -23.14
CA ILE A 3 -8.25 2.23 -23.75
C ILE A 3 -7.16 2.14 -22.67
N TYR A 4 -7.09 1.00 -22.00
CA TYR A 4 -6.00 0.72 -21.09
C TYR A 4 -4.72 0.47 -21.89
N PRO A 5 -3.64 1.19 -21.62
CA PRO A 5 -2.39 0.99 -22.35
C PRO A 5 -1.78 -0.37 -22.01
N HIS A 6 -1.33 -1.09 -23.02
CA HIS A 6 -0.69 -2.41 -22.87
C HIS A 6 0.73 -2.24 -22.33
N PRO A 7 1.14 -2.94 -21.24
CA PRO A 7 2.40 -2.66 -20.54
C PRO A 7 3.67 -3.25 -21.18
N LEU A 8 3.54 -4.06 -22.19
CA LEU A 8 4.67 -4.80 -22.78
C LEU A 8 5.08 -4.34 -24.19
N GLY A 9 4.68 -3.16 -24.61
CA GLY A 9 5.09 -2.57 -25.88
C GLY A 9 6.12 -1.45 -25.68
N ASN A 10 7.04 -1.25 -26.61
CA ASN A 10 8.04 -0.18 -26.63
C ASN A 10 7.41 1.19 -26.31
N HIS A 11 7.49 1.62 -25.06
CA HIS A 11 6.83 2.83 -24.55
C HIS A 11 7.87 3.76 -23.94
N GLN A 12 8.65 4.41 -24.77
CA GLN A 12 9.45 5.54 -24.28
C GLN A 12 8.51 6.61 -23.71
N ASN A 13 8.62 6.87 -22.40
CA ASN A 13 7.93 7.93 -21.63
C ASN A 13 6.39 7.89 -21.53
N LYS A 14 5.76 6.74 -21.57
CA LYS A 14 4.29 6.68 -21.50
C LYS A 14 3.68 7.10 -20.16
N PHE A 15 4.39 6.91 -19.08
CA PHE A 15 3.97 7.27 -17.72
C PHE A 15 4.97 8.24 -17.07
N ALA A 16 5.24 9.37 -17.73
CA ALA A 16 6.10 10.40 -17.19
C ALA A 16 5.62 10.90 -15.82
N LYS A 17 4.28 10.96 -15.65
CA LYS A 17 3.61 11.15 -14.35
C LYS A 17 3.28 9.78 -13.75
N PRO A 18 3.61 9.54 -12.47
CA PRO A 18 3.24 8.31 -11.80
C PRO A 18 1.74 8.04 -11.88
N THR A 19 1.34 6.82 -12.24
CA THR A 19 -0.07 6.41 -12.31
C THR A 19 -0.28 5.23 -11.38
N LEU A 20 -1.11 5.40 -10.36
CA LEU A 20 -1.41 4.38 -9.36
C LEU A 20 -2.71 3.65 -9.68
N ILE A 21 -2.62 2.38 -10.02
CA ILE A 21 -3.78 1.49 -10.23
C ILE A 21 -4.23 1.00 -8.86
N ILE A 22 -5.48 1.28 -8.52
CA ILE A 22 -6.06 0.99 -7.21
C ILE A 22 -7.38 0.22 -7.31
N GLY A 23 -7.68 -0.53 -6.27
CA GLY A 23 -9.02 -1.07 -6.05
C GLY A 23 -9.96 -0.05 -5.41
N ASN A 24 -11.11 -0.52 -4.96
CA ASN A 24 -12.10 0.32 -4.29
C ASN A 24 -11.53 0.94 -3.01
N LYS A 25 -11.60 2.27 -2.89
CA LYS A 25 -11.04 3.04 -1.76
C LYS A 25 -11.67 2.68 -0.40
N ASN A 26 -12.90 2.14 -0.39
CA ASN A 26 -13.56 1.73 0.85
C ASN A 26 -13.06 0.40 1.40
N TYR A 27 -12.56 -0.49 0.53
CA TYR A 27 -12.26 -1.88 0.90
C TYR A 27 -10.79 -2.28 0.72
N SER A 28 -10.08 -1.67 -0.23
CA SER A 28 -8.72 -2.09 -0.56
C SER A 28 -7.68 -1.43 0.34
N SER A 29 -7.40 -2.05 1.49
CA SER A 29 -6.37 -1.58 2.43
C SER A 29 -4.96 -1.59 1.83
N TRP A 30 -4.67 -2.51 0.90
CA TRP A 30 -3.40 -2.56 0.19
C TRP A 30 -3.22 -1.37 -0.76
N SER A 31 -4.27 -0.99 -1.51
CA SER A 31 -4.25 0.22 -2.35
C SER A 31 -4.13 1.49 -1.50
N LEU A 32 -4.78 1.52 -0.33
CA LEU A 32 -4.71 2.65 0.59
C LEU A 32 -3.27 2.92 1.05
N ARG A 33 -2.46 1.87 1.31
CA ARG A 33 -1.06 2.04 1.73
C ARG A 33 -0.21 2.75 0.67
N ALA A 34 -0.29 2.29 -0.58
CA ALA A 34 0.43 2.91 -1.68
C ALA A 34 -0.08 4.35 -1.95
N TRP A 35 -1.37 4.56 -1.84
CA TRP A 35 -1.97 5.88 -1.99
C TRP A 35 -1.50 6.84 -0.90
N LEU A 36 -1.48 6.39 0.36
CA LEU A 36 -1.09 7.21 1.50
C LEU A 36 0.35 7.68 1.40
N ILE A 37 1.29 6.83 1.00
CA ILE A 37 2.69 7.25 0.91
C ILE A 37 2.88 8.28 -0.19
N LEU A 38 2.28 8.12 -1.35
CA LEU A 38 2.38 9.12 -2.42
C LEU A 38 1.72 10.44 -2.01
N HIS A 39 0.53 10.37 -1.43
CA HIS A 39 -0.24 11.54 -1.01
C HIS A 39 0.43 12.30 0.14
N ALA A 40 0.90 11.60 1.18
CA ALA A 40 1.51 12.22 2.37
C ALA A 40 2.79 12.99 2.05
N PHE A 41 3.54 12.57 1.03
CA PHE A 41 4.75 13.23 0.59
C PHE A 41 4.56 14.16 -0.62
N GLY A 42 3.30 14.48 -0.94
CA GLY A 42 2.97 15.48 -1.96
C GLY A 42 3.36 15.08 -3.39
N ILE A 43 3.49 13.78 -3.66
CA ILE A 43 3.77 13.30 -5.01
C ILE A 43 2.54 13.54 -5.88
N ASP A 44 2.73 14.23 -7.00
CA ASP A 44 1.67 14.42 -8.00
C ASP A 44 1.54 13.14 -8.85
N PHE A 45 0.43 12.41 -8.70
CA PHE A 45 0.18 11.16 -9.40
C PHE A 45 -1.26 11.08 -9.91
N GLU A 46 -1.47 10.24 -10.92
CA GLU A 46 -2.79 9.89 -11.42
C GLU A 46 -3.32 8.63 -10.75
N GLU A 47 -4.64 8.55 -10.60
CA GLU A 47 -5.31 7.37 -10.08
C GLU A 47 -6.06 6.65 -11.20
N LEU A 48 -5.88 5.33 -11.29
CA LEU A 48 -6.65 4.46 -12.16
C LEU A 48 -7.45 3.45 -11.31
N PRO A 49 -8.71 3.76 -10.96
CA PRO A 49 -9.51 2.85 -10.16
C PRO A 49 -10.01 1.66 -10.99
N ILE A 50 -9.85 0.46 -10.44
CA ILE A 50 -10.34 -0.79 -11.04
C ILE A 50 -11.34 -1.44 -10.10
N LYS A 51 -12.47 -1.91 -10.64
CA LYS A 51 -13.44 -2.72 -9.90
C LYS A 51 -12.86 -4.11 -9.67
N LEU A 52 -12.56 -4.43 -8.41
CA LEU A 52 -12.15 -5.76 -8.02
C LEU A 52 -13.32 -6.74 -8.16
N PHE A 53 -13.03 -8.02 -8.40
CA PHE A 53 -14.00 -9.11 -8.57
C PHE A 53 -14.87 -9.02 -9.84
N ASP A 54 -14.52 -8.15 -10.78
CA ASP A 54 -15.09 -8.13 -12.12
C ASP A 54 -14.13 -8.92 -13.05
N PRO A 55 -14.59 -10.00 -13.70
CA PRO A 55 -13.72 -10.83 -14.55
C PRO A 55 -13.01 -10.06 -15.66
N SER A 56 -13.68 -9.05 -16.25
CA SER A 56 -13.08 -8.19 -17.29
C SER A 56 -11.89 -7.39 -16.75
N ASN A 57 -11.97 -6.94 -15.52
CA ASN A 57 -10.90 -6.17 -14.87
C ASN A 57 -9.75 -7.06 -14.38
N GLN A 58 -10.00 -8.33 -14.08
CA GLN A 58 -8.95 -9.29 -13.76
C GLN A 58 -8.01 -9.48 -14.94
N THR A 59 -8.55 -9.64 -16.14
CA THR A 59 -7.76 -9.72 -17.38
C THR A 59 -6.93 -8.44 -17.59
N ILE A 60 -7.50 -7.27 -17.34
CA ILE A 60 -6.80 -5.98 -17.42
C ILE A 60 -5.64 -5.94 -16.41
N LEU A 61 -5.90 -6.32 -15.15
CA LEU A 61 -4.84 -6.34 -14.12
C LEU A 61 -3.70 -7.28 -14.48
N GLN A 62 -3.99 -8.43 -15.07
CA GLN A 62 -2.97 -9.38 -15.52
C GLN A 62 -2.09 -8.83 -16.65
N THR A 63 -2.54 -7.82 -17.39
CA THR A 63 -1.68 -7.11 -18.34
C THR A 63 -0.63 -6.22 -17.67
N TYR A 64 -0.87 -5.79 -16.43
CA TYR A 64 0.05 -4.94 -15.67
C TYR A 64 0.94 -5.73 -14.71
N THR A 65 0.42 -6.82 -14.14
CA THR A 65 1.18 -7.65 -13.19
C THR A 65 0.87 -9.12 -13.38
N PRO A 66 1.85 -10.00 -13.16
CA PRO A 66 1.62 -11.45 -13.25
C PRO A 66 0.62 -11.96 -12.21
N LEU A 67 0.44 -11.24 -11.11
CA LEU A 67 -0.46 -11.62 -10.02
C LEU A 67 -1.89 -11.09 -10.19
N GLY A 68 -2.11 -10.12 -11.09
CA GLY A 68 -3.43 -9.50 -11.28
C GLY A 68 -4.00 -8.89 -10.00
N LYS A 69 -3.15 -8.24 -9.18
CA LYS A 69 -3.53 -7.64 -7.89
C LYS A 69 -3.24 -6.15 -7.88
N VAL A 70 -3.96 -5.43 -7.02
CA VAL A 70 -3.72 -4.01 -6.72
C VAL A 70 -3.05 -3.87 -5.34
N PRO A 71 -2.26 -2.78 -5.10
CA PRO A 71 -1.95 -1.67 -6.00
C PRO A 71 -0.87 -2.01 -7.03
N VAL A 72 -0.84 -1.22 -8.11
CA VAL A 72 0.26 -1.20 -9.10
C VAL A 72 0.62 0.24 -9.39
N LEU A 73 1.90 0.57 -9.37
CA LEU A 73 2.41 1.88 -9.78
C LEU A 73 3.09 1.76 -11.14
N LEU A 74 2.69 2.60 -12.08
CA LEU A 74 3.31 2.79 -13.38
C LEU A 74 4.10 4.11 -13.34
N HIS A 75 5.39 4.08 -13.67
CA HIS A 75 6.22 5.28 -13.75
C HIS A 75 7.35 5.12 -14.75
N GLY A 76 7.38 5.95 -15.78
CA GLY A 76 8.27 5.75 -16.93
C GLY A 76 8.00 4.39 -17.57
N ASP A 77 9.04 3.60 -17.71
CA ASP A 77 8.96 2.22 -18.22
C ASP A 77 8.82 1.18 -17.11
N ASN A 78 8.67 1.62 -15.85
CA ASN A 78 8.60 0.71 -14.71
C ASN A 78 7.15 0.38 -14.35
N THR A 79 6.91 -0.89 -14.09
CA THR A 79 5.70 -1.39 -13.45
C THR A 79 6.09 -1.96 -12.08
N ILE A 80 5.60 -1.36 -11.03
CA ILE A 80 5.91 -1.71 -9.65
C ILE A 80 4.66 -2.25 -8.98
N TRP A 81 4.71 -3.46 -8.46
CA TRP A 81 3.61 -4.07 -7.72
C TRP A 81 4.08 -4.59 -6.39
N ASP A 82 3.11 -4.75 -5.52
CA ASP A 82 3.10 -4.83 -4.09
C ASP A 82 3.24 -3.46 -3.41
N SER A 83 2.44 -3.24 -2.38
CA SER A 83 2.37 -1.95 -1.69
C SER A 83 3.67 -1.55 -1.00
N LEU A 84 4.45 -2.54 -0.51
CA LEU A 84 5.75 -2.29 0.10
C LEU A 84 6.79 -1.94 -0.96
N ALA A 85 6.80 -2.65 -2.08
CA ALA A 85 7.68 -2.33 -3.20
C ALA A 85 7.41 -0.92 -3.76
N ILE A 86 6.14 -0.52 -3.84
CA ILE A 86 5.75 0.84 -4.23
C ILE A 86 6.27 1.87 -3.23
N ALA A 87 6.18 1.60 -1.93
CA ALA A 87 6.70 2.49 -0.90
C ALA A 87 8.22 2.68 -1.00
N LEU A 88 8.97 1.59 -1.17
CA LEU A 88 10.42 1.62 -1.35
C LEU A 88 10.83 2.31 -2.66
N TYR A 89 10.09 2.09 -3.73
CA TYR A 89 10.31 2.78 -5.00
C TYR A 89 10.05 4.29 -4.86
N ALA A 90 8.95 4.65 -4.23
CA ALA A 90 8.61 6.05 -4.00
C ALA A 90 9.67 6.75 -3.15
N GLU A 91 10.14 6.13 -2.07
CA GLU A 91 11.23 6.63 -1.24
C GLU A 91 12.49 6.91 -2.05
N LYS A 92 12.88 5.97 -2.87
CA LYS A 92 14.13 6.05 -3.62
C LYS A 92 14.09 7.03 -4.79
N TYR A 93 12.95 7.15 -5.48
CA TYR A 93 12.88 7.83 -6.78
C TYR A 93 11.94 9.02 -6.84
N LEU A 94 10.99 9.13 -5.93
CA LEU A 94 9.95 10.16 -5.97
C LEU A 94 9.99 11.09 -4.76
N ILE A 95 10.35 10.58 -3.59
CA ILE A 95 10.33 11.31 -2.32
C ILE A 95 11.75 11.84 -2.04
N GLN A 96 11.85 13.16 -1.78
CA GLN A 96 13.14 13.80 -1.49
C GLN A 96 13.30 14.09 0.02
N GLN A 97 12.62 13.31 0.87
CA GLN A 97 12.59 13.49 2.31
C GLN A 97 12.90 12.16 3.00
N ASN A 98 13.39 12.24 4.23
CA ASN A 98 13.57 11.04 5.05
C ASN A 98 12.21 10.51 5.52
N ILE A 99 11.80 9.34 5.02
CA ILE A 99 10.55 8.67 5.42
C ILE A 99 10.74 7.70 6.59
N TRP A 100 11.98 7.40 6.95
CA TRP A 100 12.33 6.38 7.96
C TRP A 100 12.39 6.95 9.37
N GLY A 101 12.31 8.28 9.52
CA GLY A 101 12.45 8.95 10.82
C GLY A 101 13.85 8.82 11.40
N ASN A 102 13.94 8.88 12.73
CA ASN A 102 15.22 8.88 13.45
C ASN A 102 15.81 7.48 13.66
N ASN A 103 15.02 6.43 13.47
CA ASN A 103 15.48 5.04 13.63
C ASN A 103 15.04 4.18 12.43
N PRO A 104 15.77 4.22 11.31
CA PRO A 104 15.42 3.48 10.11
C PRO A 104 15.28 1.97 10.32
N ALA A 105 16.11 1.36 11.18
CA ALA A 105 16.06 -0.07 11.44
C ALA A 105 14.73 -0.49 12.09
N VAL A 106 14.25 0.29 13.05
CA VAL A 106 12.94 0.05 13.69
C VAL A 106 11.81 0.29 12.71
N ALA A 107 11.86 1.37 11.93
CA ALA A 107 10.86 1.67 10.92
C ALA A 107 10.73 0.54 9.88
N MET A 108 11.84 0.04 9.37
CA MET A 108 11.87 -1.10 8.43
C MET A 108 11.30 -2.38 9.06
N SER A 109 11.61 -2.66 10.33
CA SER A 109 11.08 -3.81 11.05
C SER A 109 9.56 -3.72 11.22
N LEU A 110 9.04 -2.56 11.62
CA LEU A 110 7.61 -2.32 11.78
C LEU A 110 6.86 -2.46 10.45
N ILE A 111 7.43 -1.95 9.38
CA ILE A 111 6.84 -2.05 8.03
C ILE A 111 6.80 -3.51 7.55
N ALA A 112 7.90 -4.26 7.73
CA ALA A 112 7.97 -5.66 7.36
C ALA A 112 6.96 -6.51 8.15
N GLU A 113 6.86 -6.29 9.45
CA GLU A 113 5.91 -6.94 10.34
C GLU A 113 4.45 -6.64 9.92
N MET A 114 4.15 -5.36 9.67
CA MET A 114 2.84 -4.94 9.18
C MET A 114 2.53 -5.50 7.80
N HIS A 115 3.52 -5.72 6.95
CA HIS A 115 3.34 -6.24 5.61
C HIS A 115 3.04 -7.74 5.61
N SER A 116 3.76 -8.52 6.40
CA SER A 116 3.70 -9.99 6.40
C SER A 116 2.74 -10.60 7.41
N GLY A 117 2.43 -9.87 8.48
CA GLY A 117 1.67 -10.38 9.62
C GLY A 117 0.19 -10.03 9.65
N PHE A 118 -0.44 -10.36 10.79
CA PHE A 118 -1.84 -10.00 11.14
C PHE A 118 -2.90 -10.68 10.27
N ASN A 119 -2.70 -11.95 9.94
CA ASN A 119 -3.59 -12.67 9.02
C ASN A 119 -4.99 -12.87 9.58
N ALA A 120 -5.13 -13.18 10.87
CA ALA A 120 -6.43 -13.35 11.51
C ALA A 120 -7.19 -12.02 11.53
N LEU A 121 -6.53 -10.94 11.98
CA LEU A 121 -7.10 -9.59 11.98
C LEU A 121 -7.56 -9.15 10.57
N ARG A 122 -6.76 -9.40 9.53
CA ARG A 122 -7.10 -9.03 8.15
C ARG A 122 -8.28 -9.79 7.59
N ASN A 123 -8.41 -11.06 7.96
CA ASN A 123 -9.49 -11.91 7.49
C ASN A 123 -10.80 -11.63 8.22
N GLU A 124 -10.75 -11.40 9.53
CA GLU A 124 -11.93 -11.21 10.36
C GLU A 124 -12.42 -9.76 10.38
N MET A 125 -11.49 -8.79 10.30
CA MET A 125 -11.77 -7.35 10.34
C MET A 125 -11.25 -6.64 9.09
N PRO A 126 -11.67 -7.02 7.88
CA PRO A 126 -11.24 -6.35 6.66
C PRO A 126 -11.69 -4.89 6.64
N MET A 127 -10.90 -4.05 6.01
CA MET A 127 -11.19 -2.62 5.91
C MET A 127 -12.55 -2.36 5.26
N ASN A 128 -13.39 -1.60 5.94
CA ASN A 128 -14.62 -1.01 5.41
C ASN A 128 -14.83 0.36 6.06
N ILE A 129 -14.39 1.41 5.36
CA ILE A 129 -14.37 2.77 5.93
C ILE A 129 -15.78 3.31 6.21
N LYS A 130 -16.79 2.89 5.44
CA LYS A 130 -18.14 3.43 5.50
C LYS A 130 -19.10 2.67 6.43
N ALA A 131 -18.72 1.47 6.88
CA ALA A 131 -19.60 0.63 7.67
C ALA A 131 -19.11 0.50 9.11
N THR A 132 -20.04 0.56 10.03
CA THR A 132 -19.84 0.10 11.42
C THR A 132 -20.34 -1.32 11.53
N ARG A 133 -19.53 -2.21 12.05
CA ARG A 133 -19.82 -3.63 12.21
C ARG A 133 -19.53 -4.06 13.64
N GLN A 134 -20.34 -4.97 14.16
CA GLN A 134 -20.06 -5.69 15.40
C GLN A 134 -19.64 -7.11 15.02
N ILE A 135 -18.51 -7.54 15.58
CA ILE A 135 -18.01 -8.91 15.42
C ILE A 135 -17.57 -9.42 16.79
N THR A 136 -17.50 -10.74 16.92
CA THR A 136 -16.84 -11.41 18.04
C THR A 136 -15.52 -11.97 17.48
N PRO A 137 -14.37 -11.33 17.79
CA PRO A 137 -13.08 -11.78 17.25
C PRO A 137 -12.71 -13.16 17.81
N SER A 138 -12.04 -13.97 17.00
CA SER A 138 -11.41 -15.22 17.46
C SER A 138 -10.23 -14.93 18.39
N GLY A 139 -9.76 -15.96 19.11
CA GLY A 139 -8.54 -15.86 19.92
C GLY A 139 -7.33 -15.37 19.11
N SER A 140 -7.13 -15.91 17.92
CA SER A 140 -6.05 -15.51 17.01
C SER A 140 -6.17 -14.06 16.54
N CYS A 141 -7.39 -13.57 16.34
CA CYS A 141 -7.61 -12.17 16.00
C CYS A 141 -7.29 -11.24 17.18
N LEU A 142 -7.65 -11.63 18.40
CA LEU A 142 -7.30 -10.89 19.63
C LEU A 142 -5.78 -10.85 19.85
N GLU A 143 -5.07 -11.94 19.57
CA GLU A 143 -3.61 -11.97 19.61
C GLU A 143 -2.99 -11.01 18.59
N ASP A 144 -3.49 -11.00 17.36
CA ASP A 144 -3.06 -10.06 16.31
C ASP A 144 -3.32 -8.59 16.74
N ILE A 145 -4.47 -8.29 17.37
CA ILE A 145 -4.78 -6.96 17.89
C ILE A 145 -3.79 -6.55 18.96
N ALA A 146 -3.55 -7.40 19.95
CA ALA A 146 -2.60 -7.12 21.05
C ALA A 146 -1.18 -6.87 20.51
N ARG A 147 -0.76 -7.67 19.53
CA ARG A 147 0.54 -7.51 18.87
C ARG A 147 0.62 -6.20 18.06
N PHE A 148 -0.43 -5.84 17.35
CA PHE A 148 -0.51 -4.55 16.64
C PHE A 148 -0.39 -3.36 17.61
N GLU A 149 -1.13 -3.39 18.72
CA GLU A 149 -1.05 -2.34 19.73
C GLU A 149 0.36 -2.22 20.34
N ALA A 150 1.03 -3.34 20.60
CA ALA A 150 2.42 -3.34 21.09
C ALA A 150 3.38 -2.68 20.10
N LEU A 151 3.26 -2.98 18.81
CA LEU A 151 4.06 -2.36 17.74
C LEU A 151 3.83 -0.85 17.64
N VAL A 152 2.57 -0.41 17.71
CA VAL A 152 2.22 1.01 17.68
C VAL A 152 2.82 1.74 18.90
N ARG A 153 2.67 1.18 20.10
CA ARG A 153 3.30 1.74 21.32
C ARG A 153 4.81 1.87 21.18
N GLN A 154 5.48 0.84 20.64
CA GLN A 154 6.93 0.87 20.43
C GLN A 154 7.32 1.95 19.41
N ALA A 155 6.56 2.12 18.31
CA ALA A 155 6.81 3.14 17.31
C ALA A 155 6.73 4.56 17.90
N PHE A 156 5.73 4.83 18.73
CA PHE A 156 5.58 6.13 19.39
C PHE A 156 6.62 6.37 20.47
N HIS A 157 6.98 5.38 21.26
CA HIS A 157 7.99 5.52 22.33
C HIS A 157 9.37 5.88 21.77
N ASN A 158 9.75 5.26 20.67
CA ASN A 158 11.05 5.52 20.03
C ASN A 158 11.13 6.94 19.40
N ASN A 159 9.98 7.55 19.07
CA ASN A 159 9.94 8.91 18.54
C ASN A 159 9.98 9.99 19.62
N THR A 160 9.54 9.70 20.86
CA THR A 160 9.50 10.69 21.95
C THR A 160 10.82 10.79 22.71
N THR A 161 11.65 9.75 22.75
CA THR A 161 12.93 9.74 23.47
C THR A 161 14.07 10.50 22.78
N HIS A 162 13.91 10.90 21.51
CA HIS A 162 14.93 11.65 20.75
C HIS A 162 14.65 13.15 20.64
N SER A 163 13.55 13.65 21.18
CA SER A 163 13.23 15.09 21.19
C SER A 163 13.67 15.80 22.48
N MET A 164 14.42 15.14 23.37
CA MET A 164 14.92 15.70 24.63
C MET A 164 16.46 15.71 24.76
N GLN A 165 17.17 15.74 23.64
CA GLN A 165 18.62 15.98 23.64
C GLN A 165 18.98 17.21 22.82
#